data_cda564b999f683d913b44611faf9a1fe
#
_entry.id   cda564b999f683d913b44611faf9a1fe
#
_cell.length_a   1.000
_cell.length_b   1.000
_cell.length_c   1.000
_cell.angle_alpha   90.00
_cell.angle_beta   90.00
_cell.angle_gamma   90.00
#
_symmetry.space_group_name_H-M   'P 1'
#
loop_
_entity.id
_entity.type
_entity.pdbx_description
1 polymer ?
#
loop_
_entity_poly.entity_id
_entity_poly.type
_entity_poly.pdbx_seq_one_letter_code
_entity_poly.pdbx_strand_id
1 'polypeptide(L)'
;AASGDPRPGPVHLNISWRDPLSPVHVPDSVTAESVFALEGRGDEPLNRVLNGTPWVSSATLEEITRRIDAAERIMVVAGRQRSQTLAEPLSRIAARCGAPVIAEPTSQMRYGSHDRSGVVTTYDHIATEQPAGLAPDLVIRFGEMPTSKPLRIWLSSLGDLEQIVVDPLFTFNEPTRTAGLI
;
A
#
# COMPACT_ATOMS: atom_id res chain seq x y z
N ALA A 1 3.01 -3.72 -19.09
CA ALA A 1 3.60 -4.42 -17.92
C ALA A 1 3.65 -3.51 -16.69
N ALA A 2 3.99 -2.21 -16.84
CA ALA A 2 4.05 -1.28 -15.72
C ALA A 2 2.69 -0.91 -15.12
N SER A 3 1.58 -1.21 -15.78
CA SER A 3 0.21 -0.98 -15.27
C SER A 3 -0.33 -2.15 -14.45
N GLY A 4 0.40 -3.26 -14.37
CA GLY A 4 0.00 -4.47 -13.65
C GLY A 4 0.82 -4.75 -12.40
N ASP A 5 0.41 -5.80 -11.65
CA ASP A 5 1.14 -6.30 -10.49
C ASP A 5 2.60 -6.67 -10.83
N PRO A 6 3.54 -6.62 -9.87
CA PRO A 6 3.35 -6.28 -8.45
C PRO A 6 3.33 -4.78 -8.15
N ARG A 7 3.73 -3.94 -9.09
CA ARG A 7 3.78 -2.47 -8.93
C ARG A 7 3.00 -1.79 -10.05
N PRO A 8 1.67 -1.82 -10.02
CA PRO A 8 0.87 -1.15 -11.03
C PRO A 8 1.11 0.36 -10.99
N GLY A 9 1.25 0.95 -12.17
CA GLY A 9 1.47 2.38 -12.32
C GLY A 9 0.99 2.88 -13.68
N PRO A 10 0.87 4.18 -13.88
CA PRO A 10 0.53 4.75 -15.17
C PRO A 10 1.64 4.50 -16.18
N VAL A 11 1.23 4.28 -17.42
CA VAL A 11 2.14 4.21 -18.57
C VAL A 11 1.78 5.36 -19.52
N HIS A 12 2.75 6.21 -19.80
CA HIS A 12 2.59 7.29 -20.77
C HIS A 12 3.28 6.90 -22.07
N LEU A 13 2.51 6.85 -23.17
CA LEU A 13 3.00 6.66 -24.51
C LEU A 13 2.92 8.00 -25.26
N ASN A 14 4.06 8.54 -25.66
CA ASN A 14 4.12 9.70 -26.54
C ASN A 14 4.35 9.22 -27.97
N ILE A 15 3.30 9.33 -28.80
CA ILE A 15 3.34 8.88 -30.20
C ILE A 15 3.26 10.10 -31.08
N SER A 16 4.31 10.33 -31.86
CA SER A 16 4.36 11.43 -32.82
C SER A 16 3.58 11.06 -34.08
N TRP A 17 2.67 11.94 -34.46
CA TRP A 17 1.87 11.77 -35.67
C TRP A 17 2.24 12.86 -36.69
N ARG A 18 2.08 12.52 -37.97
CA ARG A 18 2.22 13.47 -39.10
C ARG A 18 0.84 13.83 -39.62
N ASP A 19 0.65 15.06 -40.05
CA ASP A 19 -0.56 15.48 -40.72
C ASP A 19 -0.76 14.71 -42.05
N PRO A 20 -2.03 14.36 -42.40
CA PRO A 20 -3.26 14.57 -41.62
C PRO A 20 -3.37 13.64 -40.40
N LEU A 21 -3.85 14.14 -39.27
CA LEU A 21 -3.92 13.38 -38.02
C LEU A 21 -5.01 12.29 -38.03
N SER A 22 -6.06 12.46 -38.85
CA SER A 22 -7.06 11.42 -39.03
C SER A 22 -6.46 10.24 -39.78
N PRO A 23 -6.58 8.99 -39.28
CA PRO A 23 -6.03 7.82 -39.93
C PRO A 23 -6.71 7.60 -41.29
N VAL A 24 -5.91 7.58 -42.37
CA VAL A 24 -6.35 7.21 -43.71
C VAL A 24 -5.73 5.86 -44.03
N HIS A 25 -6.54 4.90 -44.43
CA HIS A 25 -6.04 3.60 -44.84
C HIS A 25 -5.24 3.74 -46.17
N VAL A 26 -3.94 3.47 -46.08
CA VAL A 26 -3.06 3.40 -47.24
C VAL A 26 -2.60 1.95 -47.37
N PRO A 27 -3.02 1.23 -48.43
CA PRO A 27 -2.58 -0.15 -48.66
C PRO A 27 -1.06 -0.23 -48.68
N ASP A 28 -0.51 -1.30 -48.11
CA ASP A 28 0.94 -1.59 -48.12
C ASP A 28 1.84 -0.50 -47.52
N SER A 29 1.25 0.42 -46.73
CA SER A 29 2.02 1.51 -46.10
C SER A 29 2.93 1.04 -44.95
N VAL A 30 2.66 -0.14 -44.41
CA VAL A 30 3.46 -0.78 -43.36
C VAL A 30 4.10 -2.04 -43.91
N THR A 31 5.42 -2.03 -44.00
CA THR A 31 6.20 -3.23 -44.28
C THR A 31 6.69 -3.83 -42.97
N ALA A 32 6.22 -5.02 -42.64
CA ALA A 32 6.71 -5.74 -41.48
C ALA A 32 7.74 -6.79 -41.87
N GLU A 33 8.80 -6.93 -41.08
CA GLU A 33 9.86 -7.92 -41.31
C GLU A 33 9.36 -9.36 -41.15
N SER A 34 8.24 -9.55 -40.44
CA SER A 34 7.63 -10.87 -40.24
C SER A 34 6.13 -10.73 -39.91
N VAL A 35 5.40 -11.82 -40.10
CA VAL A 35 3.98 -11.93 -39.69
C VAL A 35 3.83 -11.67 -38.20
N PHE A 36 4.76 -12.13 -37.38
CA PHE A 36 4.76 -11.88 -35.95
C PHE A 36 4.90 -10.38 -35.62
N ALA A 37 5.69 -9.63 -36.38
CA ALA A 37 5.80 -8.18 -36.17
C ALA A 37 4.52 -7.43 -36.54
N LEU A 38 3.76 -7.96 -37.51
CA LEU A 38 2.51 -7.37 -37.98
C LEU A 38 1.32 -7.74 -37.08
N GLU A 39 1.19 -9.02 -36.74
CA GLU A 39 -0.01 -9.59 -36.07
C GLU A 39 0.21 -9.85 -34.58
N GLY A 40 1.44 -9.86 -34.12
CA GLY A 40 1.76 -10.19 -32.74
C GLY A 40 1.45 -11.66 -32.42
N ARG A 41 0.78 -11.90 -31.33
CA ARG A 41 0.28 -13.23 -30.89
C ARG A 41 -1.25 -13.30 -30.88
N GLY A 42 -1.92 -12.54 -31.74
CA GLY A 42 -3.38 -12.40 -31.70
C GLY A 42 -3.83 -11.75 -30.39
N ASP A 43 -4.74 -12.40 -29.66
CA ASP A 43 -5.28 -11.88 -28.39
C ASP A 43 -4.35 -12.10 -27.19
N GLU A 44 -3.22 -12.80 -27.38
CA GLU A 44 -2.27 -13.07 -26.30
C GLU A 44 -1.20 -11.98 -26.19
N PRO A 45 -0.72 -11.66 -24.98
CA PRO A 45 0.37 -10.72 -24.81
C PRO A 45 1.67 -11.26 -25.39
N LEU A 46 2.52 -10.38 -25.93
CA LEU A 46 3.83 -10.77 -26.46
C LEU A 46 4.69 -11.49 -25.41
N ASN A 47 4.61 -11.05 -24.18
CA ASN A 47 5.30 -11.65 -23.05
C ASN A 47 4.30 -11.90 -21.90
N ARG A 48 4.26 -13.11 -21.39
CA ARG A 48 3.55 -13.44 -20.16
C ARG A 48 4.47 -13.20 -18.98
N VAL A 49 4.08 -12.27 -18.11
CA VAL A 49 4.84 -11.96 -16.89
C VAL A 49 4.28 -12.81 -15.75
N LEU A 50 5.16 -13.57 -15.10
CA LEU A 50 4.84 -14.33 -13.89
C LEU A 50 5.42 -13.57 -12.71
N ASN A 51 4.53 -13.10 -11.83
CA ASN A 51 4.93 -12.36 -10.63
C ASN A 51 5.09 -13.33 -9.47
N GLY A 52 6.14 -13.13 -8.66
CA GLY A 52 6.29 -13.77 -7.37
C GLY A 52 5.42 -13.09 -6.31
N THR A 53 5.04 -13.82 -5.28
CA THR A 53 4.40 -13.26 -4.08
C THR A 53 5.47 -13.06 -3.01
N PRO A 54 5.67 -11.84 -2.48
CA PRO A 54 6.57 -11.62 -1.36
C PRO A 54 6.13 -12.47 -0.15
N TRP A 55 7.09 -13.07 0.52
CA TRP A 55 6.85 -13.88 1.71
C TRP A 55 7.77 -13.45 2.84
N VAL A 56 7.23 -13.37 4.06
CA VAL A 56 7.98 -13.01 5.26
C VAL A 56 8.57 -14.28 5.87
N SER A 57 9.84 -14.26 6.24
CA SER A 57 10.51 -15.41 6.87
C SER A 57 9.96 -15.70 8.27
N SER A 58 10.05 -16.94 8.73
CA SER A 58 9.64 -17.31 10.10
C SER A 58 10.39 -16.50 11.15
N ALA A 59 11.69 -16.27 10.96
CA ALA A 59 12.48 -15.46 11.88
C ALA A 59 11.98 -14.01 11.97
N THR A 60 11.56 -13.42 10.85
CA THR A 60 10.97 -12.07 10.84
C THR A 60 9.60 -12.05 11.55
N LEU A 61 8.78 -13.09 11.35
CA LEU A 61 7.50 -13.22 12.06
C LEU A 61 7.69 -13.36 13.56
N GLU A 62 8.67 -14.15 14.00
CA GLU A 62 9.02 -14.30 15.42
C GLU A 62 9.48 -12.98 16.03
N GLU A 63 10.28 -12.21 15.32
CA GLU A 63 10.72 -10.87 15.75
C GLU A 63 9.55 -9.90 15.87
N ILE A 64 8.64 -9.86 14.88
CA ILE A 64 7.43 -9.04 14.94
C ILE A 64 6.55 -9.45 16.11
N THR A 65 6.34 -10.74 16.31
CA THR A 65 5.53 -11.27 17.42
C THR A 65 6.12 -10.85 18.76
N ARG A 66 7.44 -11.00 18.94
CA ARG A 66 8.13 -10.59 20.17
C ARG A 66 7.94 -9.09 20.48
N ARG A 67 7.97 -8.24 19.46
CA ARG A 67 7.74 -6.79 19.64
C ARG A 67 6.29 -6.49 20.00
N ILE A 68 5.34 -7.18 19.38
CA ILE A 68 3.92 -7.07 19.71
C ILE A 68 3.66 -7.49 21.16
N ASP A 69 4.24 -8.62 21.58
CA ASP A 69 4.07 -9.15 22.96
C ASP A 69 4.72 -8.25 24.03
N ALA A 70 5.75 -7.49 23.66
CA ALA A 70 6.43 -6.57 24.56
C ALA A 70 5.73 -5.20 24.70
N ALA A 71 4.88 -4.85 23.76
CA ALA A 71 4.23 -3.55 23.71
C ALA A 71 3.01 -3.50 24.67
N GLU A 72 2.81 -2.36 25.33
CA GLU A 72 1.67 -2.12 26.22
C GLU A 72 0.50 -1.45 25.50
N ARG A 73 0.80 -0.57 24.54
CA ARG A 73 -0.19 0.24 23.82
C ARG A 73 0.10 0.22 22.32
N ILE A 74 -0.53 -0.72 21.67
CA ILE A 74 -0.38 -0.90 20.23
C ILE A 74 -1.41 -0.03 19.49
N MET A 75 -0.97 0.61 18.41
CA MET A 75 -1.83 1.28 17.46
C MET A 75 -1.59 0.70 16.06
N VAL A 76 -2.65 0.31 15.38
CA VAL A 76 -2.59 -0.08 13.97
C VAL A 76 -2.91 1.13 13.12
N VAL A 77 -2.06 1.43 12.14
CA VAL A 77 -2.28 2.49 11.18
C VAL A 77 -2.48 1.86 9.80
N ALA A 78 -3.68 1.96 9.28
CA ALA A 78 -4.02 1.50 7.94
C ALA A 78 -3.97 2.67 6.95
N GLY A 79 -2.86 2.77 6.24
CA GLY A 79 -2.67 3.72 5.16
C GLY A 79 -3.31 3.26 3.85
N ARG A 80 -2.97 3.92 2.76
CA ARG A 80 -3.48 3.57 1.44
C ARG A 80 -3.17 2.12 1.10
N GLN A 81 -4.21 1.37 0.72
CA GLN A 81 -4.13 -0.03 0.34
C GLN A 81 -4.71 -0.27 -1.04
N ARG A 82 -4.09 -1.17 -1.78
CA ARG A 82 -4.62 -1.67 -3.05
C ARG A 82 -5.32 -3.02 -2.88
N SER A 83 -4.90 -3.80 -1.87
CA SER A 83 -5.49 -5.10 -1.58
C SER A 83 -6.85 -4.94 -0.91
N GLN A 84 -7.89 -5.53 -1.52
CA GLN A 84 -9.23 -5.61 -0.93
C GLN A 84 -9.35 -6.76 0.09
N THR A 85 -8.37 -7.66 0.14
CA THR A 85 -8.39 -8.84 1.02
C THR A 85 -7.68 -8.61 2.35
N LEU A 86 -7.05 -7.44 2.55
CA LEU A 86 -6.31 -7.14 3.78
C LEU A 86 -7.24 -6.82 4.95
N ALA A 87 -8.43 -6.29 4.71
CA ALA A 87 -9.28 -5.72 5.74
C ALA A 87 -9.67 -6.74 6.84
N GLU A 88 -10.08 -7.94 6.47
CA GLU A 88 -10.45 -8.98 7.41
C GLU A 88 -9.27 -9.45 8.28
N PRO A 89 -8.12 -9.88 7.73
CA PRO A 89 -6.99 -10.29 8.57
C PRO A 89 -6.45 -9.16 9.45
N LEU A 90 -6.46 -7.90 8.97
CA LEU A 90 -6.01 -6.76 9.74
C LEU A 90 -6.92 -6.46 10.93
N SER A 91 -8.24 -6.49 10.74
CA SER A 91 -9.21 -6.36 11.84
C SER A 91 -9.02 -7.44 12.89
N ARG A 92 -8.78 -8.67 12.49
CA ARG A 92 -8.54 -9.79 13.42
C ARG A 92 -7.25 -9.60 14.22
N ILE A 93 -6.17 -9.17 13.59
CA ILE A 93 -4.91 -8.88 14.27
C ILE A 93 -5.12 -7.73 15.26
N ALA A 94 -5.72 -6.62 14.83
CA ALA A 94 -5.99 -5.49 15.71
C ALA A 94 -6.85 -5.86 16.92
N ALA A 95 -7.91 -6.63 16.71
CA ALA A 95 -8.76 -7.11 17.80
C ALA A 95 -8.00 -8.01 18.80
N ARG A 96 -7.11 -8.88 18.31
CA ARG A 96 -6.28 -9.73 19.19
C ARG A 96 -5.29 -8.93 20.03
N CYS A 97 -4.77 -7.84 19.48
CA CYS A 97 -3.85 -6.94 20.16
C CYS A 97 -4.59 -5.88 21.03
N GLY A 98 -5.92 -5.84 21.01
CA GLY A 98 -6.68 -4.75 21.64
C GLY A 98 -6.37 -3.37 21.06
N ALA A 99 -5.88 -3.31 19.81
CA ALA A 99 -5.36 -2.12 19.18
C ALA A 99 -6.45 -1.38 18.37
N PRO A 100 -6.57 -0.05 18.49
CA PRO A 100 -7.39 0.73 17.57
C PRO A 100 -6.76 0.73 16.17
N VAL A 101 -7.61 0.77 15.14
CA VAL A 101 -7.21 0.87 13.74
C VAL A 101 -7.46 2.29 13.24
N ILE A 102 -6.41 3.04 13.06
CA ILE A 102 -6.45 4.37 12.45
C ILE A 102 -6.59 4.18 10.94
N ALA A 103 -7.77 4.47 10.41
CA ALA A 103 -8.12 4.13 9.04
C ALA A 103 -8.11 5.35 8.10
N GLU A 104 -7.10 5.45 7.25
CA GLU A 104 -7.09 6.39 6.12
C GLU A 104 -8.31 6.15 5.20
N PRO A 105 -8.91 7.17 4.56
CA PRO A 105 -10.02 6.96 3.62
C PRO A 105 -9.76 5.91 2.54
N THR A 106 -8.52 5.81 2.07
CA THR A 106 -8.10 4.88 1.02
C THR A 106 -7.55 3.55 1.55
N SER A 107 -7.72 3.27 2.86
CA SER A 107 -7.18 2.08 3.52
C SER A 107 -7.96 0.79 3.28
N GLN A 108 -9.14 0.85 2.69
CA GLN A 108 -10.10 -0.26 2.57
C GLN A 108 -10.66 -0.76 3.93
N MET A 109 -10.42 -0.01 5.03
CA MET A 109 -10.84 -0.39 6.38
C MET A 109 -12.15 0.25 6.83
N ARG A 110 -12.61 1.31 6.15
CA ARG A 110 -13.79 2.08 6.58
C ARG A 110 -15.10 1.41 6.22
N TYR A 111 -15.11 0.56 5.19
CA TYR A 111 -16.29 -0.12 4.65
C TYR A 111 -15.96 -1.57 4.34
N GLY A 112 -16.98 -2.42 4.34
CA GLY A 112 -16.84 -3.85 4.06
C GLY A 112 -17.53 -4.71 5.11
N SER A 113 -17.40 -6.03 4.97
CA SER A 113 -18.03 -7.03 5.85
C SER A 113 -17.19 -7.40 7.08
N HIS A 114 -15.94 -6.95 7.16
CA HIS A 114 -15.06 -7.19 8.29
C HIS A 114 -15.52 -6.46 9.56
N ASP A 115 -15.08 -6.91 10.72
CA ASP A 115 -15.35 -6.22 11.98
C ASP A 115 -14.69 -4.83 11.99
N ARG A 116 -15.49 -3.80 12.26
CA ARG A 116 -15.07 -2.40 12.28
C ARG A 116 -15.18 -1.76 13.66
N SER A 117 -15.45 -2.55 14.71
CA SER A 117 -15.63 -2.03 16.07
C SER A 117 -14.41 -1.27 16.59
N GLY A 118 -13.20 -1.67 16.18
CA GLY A 118 -11.94 -1.00 16.50
C GLY A 118 -11.50 0.08 15.49
N VAL A 119 -12.28 0.34 14.43
CA VAL A 119 -11.86 1.26 13.36
C VAL A 119 -12.18 2.72 13.73
N VAL A 120 -11.12 3.54 13.79
CA VAL A 120 -11.20 4.97 14.11
C VAL A 120 -11.06 5.78 12.83
N THR A 121 -12.15 6.46 12.44
CA THR A 121 -12.21 7.27 11.20
C THR A 121 -12.01 8.76 11.47
N THR A 122 -12.24 9.20 12.71
CA THR A 122 -12.12 10.61 13.17
C THR A 122 -10.76 10.91 13.78
N TYR A 123 -9.78 10.08 13.51
CA TYR A 123 -8.44 10.14 14.12
C TYR A 123 -7.70 11.45 13.90
N ASP A 124 -8.03 12.20 12.86
CA ASP A 124 -7.37 13.48 12.57
C ASP A 124 -7.58 14.51 13.67
N HIS A 125 -8.81 14.53 14.22
CA HIS A 125 -9.12 15.37 15.37
C HIS A 125 -8.37 14.91 16.64
N ILE A 126 -8.34 13.60 16.90
CA ILE A 126 -7.61 13.03 18.04
C ILE A 126 -6.11 13.37 17.91
N ALA A 127 -5.53 13.17 16.74
CA ALA A 127 -4.13 13.44 16.49
C ALA A 127 -3.76 14.94 16.59
N THR A 128 -4.71 15.84 16.35
CA THR A 128 -4.53 17.29 16.55
C THR A 128 -4.32 17.63 18.03
N GLU A 129 -5.08 16.99 18.91
CA GLU A 129 -4.99 17.20 20.35
C GLU A 129 -3.77 16.51 21.01
N GLN A 130 -3.18 15.53 20.32
CA GLN A 130 -2.00 14.76 20.75
C GLN A 130 -2.09 14.27 22.21
N PRO A 131 -3.17 13.54 22.59
CA PRO A 131 -3.42 13.18 23.97
C PRO A 131 -2.37 12.18 24.50
N ALA A 132 -1.61 12.57 25.50
CA ALA A 132 -0.55 11.74 26.09
C ALA A 132 -1.06 10.39 26.59
N GLY A 133 -2.31 10.32 27.09
CA GLY A 133 -2.94 9.08 27.57
C GLY A 133 -3.26 8.07 26.45
N LEU A 134 -3.26 8.49 25.19
CA LEU A 134 -3.48 7.63 24.03
C LEU A 134 -2.21 7.41 23.20
N ALA A 135 -1.07 7.90 23.64
CA ALA A 135 0.19 7.72 22.92
C ALA A 135 0.55 6.22 22.88
N PRO A 136 0.76 5.65 21.69
CA PRO A 136 1.23 4.27 21.54
C PRO A 136 2.71 4.15 21.87
N ASP A 137 3.15 2.97 22.25
CA ASP A 137 4.55 2.57 22.32
C ASP A 137 4.97 1.72 21.11
N LEU A 138 3.98 1.10 20.42
CA LEU A 138 4.19 0.41 19.16
C LEU A 138 3.14 0.83 18.13
N VAL A 139 3.59 1.22 16.94
CA VAL A 139 2.74 1.39 15.76
C VAL A 139 3.02 0.29 14.76
N ILE A 140 1.97 -0.39 14.30
CA ILE A 140 2.06 -1.30 13.16
C ILE A 140 1.33 -0.64 11.98
N ARG A 141 2.08 -0.21 10.98
CA ARG A 141 1.53 0.49 9.83
C ARG A 141 1.48 -0.42 8.60
N PHE A 142 0.32 -0.49 8.00
CA PHE A 142 0.08 -1.21 6.75
C PHE A 142 -0.07 -0.24 5.59
N GLY A 143 0.76 -0.41 4.56
CA GLY A 143 0.75 0.43 3.37
C GLY A 143 1.38 1.81 3.56
N GLU A 144 0.94 2.76 2.74
CA GLU A 144 1.51 4.10 2.71
C GLU A 144 1.21 4.89 3.98
N MET A 145 2.06 5.87 4.31
CA MET A 145 1.77 6.80 5.39
C MET A 145 0.47 7.56 5.09
N PRO A 146 -0.47 7.68 6.05
CA PRO A 146 -1.65 8.52 5.88
C PRO A 146 -1.32 9.95 5.52
N THR A 147 -2.19 10.58 4.74
CA THR A 147 -2.03 11.98 4.31
C THR A 147 -2.22 12.98 5.45
N SER A 148 -2.81 12.55 6.56
CA SER A 148 -3.04 13.36 7.76
C SER A 148 -1.76 13.99 8.29
N LYS A 149 -1.68 15.32 8.21
CA LYS A 149 -0.58 16.08 8.81
C LYS A 149 -0.57 16.00 10.33
N PRO A 150 -1.73 16.14 11.04
CA PRO A 150 -1.77 15.97 12.48
C PRO A 150 -1.24 14.61 12.96
N LEU A 151 -1.67 13.52 12.32
CA LEU A 151 -1.20 12.18 12.68
C LEU A 151 0.33 12.06 12.51
N ARG A 152 0.88 12.55 11.41
CA ARG A 152 2.33 12.51 11.18
C ARG A 152 3.10 13.32 12.24
N ILE A 153 2.61 14.52 12.57
CA ILE A 153 3.24 15.35 13.59
C ILE A 153 3.18 14.64 14.94
N TRP A 154 2.04 14.10 15.32
CA TRP A 154 1.88 13.39 16.58
C TRP A 154 2.83 12.19 16.67
N LEU A 155 2.83 11.29 15.70
CA LEU A 155 3.74 10.14 15.68
C LEU A 155 5.21 10.56 15.72
N SER A 156 5.59 11.61 14.98
CA SER A 156 6.97 12.11 14.98
C SER A 156 7.38 12.78 16.29
N SER A 157 6.43 13.23 17.11
CA SER A 157 6.70 13.85 18.42
C SER A 157 6.96 12.83 19.53
N LEU A 158 6.60 11.56 19.30
CA LEU A 158 6.80 10.46 20.24
C LEU A 158 8.21 9.89 20.05
N GLY A 159 9.18 10.40 20.83
CA GLY A 159 10.60 10.13 20.63
C GLY A 159 11.02 8.66 20.69
N ASP A 160 10.38 7.88 21.57
CA ASP A 160 10.69 6.45 21.77
C ASP A 160 9.69 5.51 21.06
N LEU A 161 8.89 6.06 20.14
CA LEU A 161 7.90 5.28 19.43
C LEU A 161 8.56 4.25 18.50
N GLU A 162 8.27 3.00 18.72
CA GLU A 162 8.63 1.94 17.79
C GLU A 162 7.60 1.84 16.66
N GLN A 163 8.07 1.76 15.41
CA GLN A 163 7.20 1.56 14.25
C GLN A 163 7.65 0.36 13.41
N ILE A 164 6.68 -0.51 13.11
CA ILE A 164 6.81 -1.60 12.14
C ILE A 164 5.99 -1.23 10.92
N VAL A 165 6.60 -1.21 9.75
CA VAL A 165 5.94 -0.90 8.48
C VAL A 165 5.80 -2.14 7.63
N VAL A 166 4.56 -2.51 7.29
CA VAL A 166 4.25 -3.60 6.38
C VAL A 166 3.93 -3.00 5.01
N ASP A 167 4.91 -3.05 4.10
CA ASP A 167 4.80 -2.50 2.75
C ASP A 167 5.21 -3.54 1.70
N PRO A 168 4.23 -4.24 1.08
CA PRO A 168 4.52 -5.28 0.09
C PRO A 168 5.17 -4.74 -1.20
N LEU A 169 5.15 -3.42 -1.40
CA LEU A 169 5.72 -2.78 -2.58
C LEU A 169 7.13 -2.23 -2.37
N PHE A 170 7.63 -2.26 -1.14
CA PHE A 170 8.95 -1.70 -0.78
C PHE A 170 9.11 -0.24 -1.27
N THR A 171 8.09 0.58 -1.05
CA THR A 171 8.10 1.99 -1.49
C THR A 171 8.90 2.87 -0.54
N PHE A 172 9.21 2.38 0.66
CA PHE A 172 9.89 3.14 1.71
C PHE A 172 9.24 4.48 2.01
N ASN A 173 7.92 4.57 1.84
CA ASN A 173 7.17 5.79 2.17
C ASN A 173 7.02 5.94 3.68
N GLU A 174 8.10 6.38 4.31
CA GLU A 174 8.21 6.57 5.76
C GLU A 174 8.79 7.97 6.06
N PRO A 175 7.95 9.03 5.96
CA PRO A 175 8.39 10.42 6.12
C PRO A 175 8.70 10.81 7.57
N THR A 176 8.29 10.03 8.57
CA THR A 176 8.57 10.29 9.98
C THR A 176 9.99 9.91 10.37
N ARG A 177 10.63 9.02 9.61
CA ARG A 177 11.98 8.47 9.85
C ARG A 177 12.14 7.83 11.23
N THR A 178 11.04 7.24 11.73
CA THR A 178 10.99 6.58 13.04
C THR A 178 10.72 5.08 12.93
N ALA A 179 10.55 4.54 11.71
CA ALA A 179 10.37 3.11 11.51
C ALA A 179 11.66 2.36 11.85
N GLY A 180 11.55 1.44 12.80
CA GLY A 180 12.63 0.53 13.18
C GLY A 180 12.65 -0.75 12.35
N LEU A 181 11.57 -1.08 11.64
CA LEU A 181 11.43 -2.25 10.77
C LEU A 181 10.52 -1.92 9.59
N ILE A 182 10.95 -2.30 8.38
CA ILE A 182 10.16 -2.19 7.14
C ILE A 182 10.18 -3.53 6.40
#